data_1f0a703896d4f496a824a23fd29b7ab5
#
_entry.id   1f0a703896d4f496a824a23fd29b7ab5
#
_cell.length_a   1.000
_cell.length_b   1.000
_cell.length_c   1.000
_cell.angle_alpha   90.00
_cell.angle_beta   90.00
_cell.angle_gamma   90.00
#
_symmetry.space_group_name_H-M   'P 1'
#
loop_
_entity.id
_entity.type
_entity.pdbx_description
1 polymer ?
#
loop_
_entity_poly.entity_id
_entity_poly.type
_entity_poly.pdbx_seq_one_letter_code
_entity_poly.pdbx_strand_id
1 'polypeptide(L)'
;GDKLRSAALIYGAYDAHLRGEGFDARSRVQKLCDALPESDYLMGKDVYVDGFSYFNRVEEDILETALRQGNCLTVTLLGDESDPQLFQNALRQRDRLKRMAALVHARCEVETLAGKNNGPLGYLERCFFDGEEPWQGEEPPIRLYQAETAFSEAEYVSACVRRLARQGCRWRDIGVAARNMEVYGPLLEAVFRRDGIPAY
;
A
#
# COMPACT_ATOMS: atom_id res chain seq x y z
N GLY A 1 -14.99 -33.89 -4.83
CA GLY A 1 -16.43 -33.82 -4.65
C GLY A 1 -17.09 -32.94 -5.70
N ASP A 2 -18.39 -33.05 -5.87
CA ASP A 2 -19.17 -32.41 -6.95
C ASP A 2 -19.07 -30.88 -6.99
N LYS A 3 -18.91 -30.23 -5.83
CA LYS A 3 -18.70 -28.77 -5.74
C LYS A 3 -17.43 -28.27 -6.45
N LEU A 4 -16.33 -29.01 -6.33
CA LEU A 4 -15.10 -28.66 -7.01
C LEU A 4 -15.20 -28.90 -8.53
N ARG A 5 -15.94 -29.93 -8.94
CA ARG A 5 -16.20 -30.22 -10.34
C ARG A 5 -17.08 -29.14 -10.98
N SER A 6 -18.14 -28.71 -10.28
CA SER A 6 -19.00 -27.60 -10.72
C SER A 6 -18.23 -26.27 -10.80
N ALA A 7 -17.40 -25.97 -9.79
CA ALA A 7 -16.54 -24.79 -9.82
C ALA A 7 -15.55 -24.81 -10.98
N ALA A 8 -14.93 -25.95 -11.26
CA ALA A 8 -14.02 -26.12 -12.39
C ALA A 8 -14.72 -25.94 -13.75
N LEU A 9 -15.95 -26.44 -13.90
CA LEU A 9 -16.75 -26.24 -15.10
C LEU A 9 -17.13 -24.78 -15.33
N ILE A 10 -17.58 -24.10 -14.26
CA ILE A 10 -17.93 -22.65 -14.33
C ILE A 10 -16.69 -21.85 -14.68
N TYR A 11 -15.55 -22.13 -14.05
CA TYR A 11 -14.30 -21.44 -14.32
C TYR A 11 -13.80 -21.71 -15.75
N GLY A 12 -13.91 -22.94 -16.23
CA GLY A 12 -13.54 -23.29 -17.61
C GLY A 12 -14.43 -22.59 -18.67
N ALA A 13 -15.73 -22.49 -18.41
CA ALA A 13 -16.65 -21.76 -19.28
C ALA A 13 -16.38 -20.25 -19.28
N TYR A 14 -16.10 -19.67 -18.11
CA TYR A 14 -15.70 -18.28 -17.97
C TYR A 14 -14.39 -17.96 -18.70
N ASP A 15 -13.37 -18.81 -18.53
CA ASP A 15 -12.07 -18.66 -19.19
C ASP A 15 -12.21 -18.78 -20.74
N ALA A 16 -13.06 -19.69 -21.23
CA ALA A 16 -13.36 -19.82 -22.65
C ALA A 16 -14.08 -18.58 -23.21
N HIS A 17 -15.01 -17.99 -22.45
CA HIS A 17 -15.71 -16.77 -22.82
C HIS A 17 -14.76 -15.56 -22.90
N LEU A 18 -13.88 -15.41 -21.91
CA LEU A 18 -12.88 -14.34 -21.89
C LEU A 18 -11.87 -14.42 -23.05
N ARG A 19 -11.55 -15.62 -23.53
CA ARG A 19 -10.68 -15.80 -24.70
C ARG A 19 -11.34 -15.31 -26.00
N GLY A 20 -12.66 -15.27 -26.04
CA GLY A 20 -13.42 -14.84 -27.24
C GLY A 20 -13.75 -13.35 -27.29
N GLU A 21 -14.01 -12.70 -26.18
CA GLU A 21 -14.63 -11.36 -26.15
C GLU A 21 -13.86 -10.25 -25.42
N GLY A 22 -12.76 -10.53 -24.78
CA GLY A 22 -11.98 -9.50 -24.13
C GLY A 22 -11.18 -9.97 -22.92
N PHE A 23 -10.38 -9.07 -22.38
CA PHE A 23 -9.47 -9.38 -21.28
C PHE A 23 -9.98 -8.70 -20.00
N ASP A 24 -10.18 -9.45 -18.92
CA ASP A 24 -10.21 -8.87 -17.60
C ASP A 24 -8.78 -8.42 -17.18
N ALA A 25 -8.70 -7.62 -16.13
CA ALA A 25 -7.42 -7.10 -15.64
C ALA A 25 -6.45 -8.25 -15.24
N ARG A 26 -6.98 -9.36 -14.73
CA ARG A 26 -6.21 -10.52 -14.29
C ARG A 26 -5.60 -11.29 -15.46
N SER A 27 -6.37 -11.48 -16.53
CA SER A 27 -5.91 -12.11 -17.78
C SER A 27 -4.84 -11.26 -18.46
N ARG A 28 -4.90 -9.93 -18.34
CA ARG A 28 -3.88 -9.05 -18.91
C ARG A 28 -2.54 -9.21 -18.21
N VAL A 29 -2.53 -9.26 -16.89
CA VAL A 29 -1.29 -9.43 -16.10
C VAL A 29 -0.67 -10.79 -16.38
N GLN A 30 -1.47 -11.87 -16.47
CA GLN A 30 -0.97 -13.19 -16.81
C GLN A 30 -0.35 -13.23 -18.22
N LYS A 31 -1.02 -12.63 -19.20
CA LYS A 31 -0.47 -12.55 -20.57
C LYS A 31 0.79 -11.71 -20.67
N LEU A 32 0.86 -10.62 -19.87
CA LEU A 32 2.09 -9.86 -19.76
C LEU A 32 3.23 -10.75 -19.22
N CYS A 33 2.97 -11.50 -18.15
CA CYS A 33 3.93 -12.39 -17.55
C CYS A 33 4.42 -13.48 -18.55
N ASP A 34 3.51 -14.03 -19.34
CA ASP A 34 3.82 -15.05 -20.33
C ASP A 34 4.63 -14.49 -21.53
N ALA A 35 4.34 -13.24 -21.94
CA ALA A 35 4.99 -12.60 -23.09
C ALA A 35 6.29 -11.86 -22.72
N LEU A 36 6.46 -11.43 -21.50
CA LEU A 36 7.58 -10.58 -21.07
C LEU A 36 8.95 -11.27 -21.23
N PRO A 37 9.12 -12.57 -20.92
CA PRO A 37 10.39 -13.28 -21.11
C PRO A 37 10.86 -13.36 -22.57
N GLU A 38 9.91 -13.38 -23.51
CA GLU A 38 10.17 -13.42 -24.96
C GLU A 38 10.32 -12.02 -25.58
N SER A 39 10.15 -10.98 -24.78
CA SER A 39 10.20 -9.58 -25.20
C SER A 39 11.51 -8.92 -24.77
N ASP A 40 12.03 -8.05 -25.62
CA ASP A 40 13.20 -7.19 -25.28
C ASP A 40 12.82 -5.96 -24.47
N TYR A 41 11.57 -5.88 -23.98
CA TYR A 41 11.06 -4.65 -23.35
C TYR A 41 11.86 -4.21 -22.12
N LEU A 42 12.30 -5.15 -21.28
CA LEU A 42 13.09 -4.85 -20.09
C LEU A 42 14.60 -4.82 -20.33
N MET A 43 15.06 -5.19 -21.52
CA MET A 43 16.47 -5.32 -21.81
C MET A 43 17.23 -4.00 -21.59
N GLY A 44 18.25 -4.04 -20.72
CA GLY A 44 19.09 -2.90 -20.40
C GLY A 44 18.42 -1.75 -19.65
N LYS A 45 17.20 -1.95 -19.12
CA LYS A 45 16.49 -0.93 -18.34
C LYS A 45 16.75 -1.08 -16.84
N ASP A 46 16.73 0.07 -16.15
CA ASP A 46 16.64 0.12 -14.71
C ASP A 46 15.16 0.06 -14.32
N VAL A 47 14.80 -0.91 -13.47
CA VAL A 47 13.42 -1.15 -13.02
C VAL A 47 13.31 -0.78 -11.55
N TYR A 48 12.33 0.07 -11.23
CA TYR A 48 12.05 0.50 -9.87
C TYR A 48 10.66 0.04 -9.46
N VAL A 49 10.57 -0.61 -8.29
CA VAL A 49 9.32 -1.14 -7.74
C VAL A 49 9.14 -0.57 -6.33
N ASP A 50 8.08 0.18 -6.14
CA ASP A 50 7.80 0.90 -4.90
C ASP A 50 6.36 0.70 -4.42
N GLY A 51 6.13 0.74 -3.10
CA GLY A 51 4.80 0.71 -2.50
C GLY A 51 4.16 -0.69 -2.38
N PHE A 52 4.92 -1.76 -2.58
CA PHE A 52 4.42 -3.13 -2.40
C PHE A 52 4.76 -3.66 -0.99
N SER A 53 3.76 -4.22 -0.32
CA SER A 53 3.97 -4.93 0.96
C SER A 53 4.23 -6.43 0.77
N TYR A 54 3.82 -7.00 -0.34
CA TYR A 54 4.10 -8.38 -0.75
C TYR A 54 3.95 -8.50 -2.27
N PHE A 55 4.53 -9.58 -2.83
CA PHE A 55 4.40 -9.94 -4.24
C PHE A 55 3.66 -11.27 -4.36
N ASN A 56 2.67 -11.32 -5.24
CA ASN A 56 2.05 -12.58 -5.65
C ASN A 56 2.94 -13.31 -6.68
N ARG A 57 2.56 -14.54 -7.03
CA ARG A 57 3.38 -15.38 -7.93
C ARG A 57 3.63 -14.73 -9.29
N VAL A 58 2.61 -14.11 -9.87
CA VAL A 58 2.73 -13.46 -11.19
C VAL A 58 3.64 -12.25 -11.14
N GLU A 59 3.54 -11.45 -10.08
CA GLU A 59 4.44 -10.31 -9.85
C GLU A 59 5.88 -10.76 -9.66
N GLU A 60 6.11 -11.89 -8.96
CA GLU A 60 7.44 -12.47 -8.80
C GLU A 60 8.04 -12.94 -10.13
N ASP A 61 7.24 -13.55 -11.00
CA ASP A 61 7.68 -13.98 -12.32
C ASP A 61 8.10 -12.77 -13.20
N ILE A 62 7.41 -11.63 -13.05
CA ILE A 62 7.79 -10.34 -13.67
C ILE A 62 9.11 -9.82 -13.08
N LEU A 63 9.27 -9.85 -11.75
CA LEU A 63 10.51 -9.43 -11.09
C LEU A 63 11.70 -10.32 -11.49
N GLU A 64 11.49 -11.62 -11.60
CA GLU A 64 12.52 -12.55 -12.07
C GLU A 64 12.94 -12.22 -13.51
N THR A 65 11.98 -11.91 -14.38
CA THR A 65 12.27 -11.48 -15.75
C THR A 65 13.04 -10.17 -15.77
N ALA A 66 12.66 -9.21 -14.91
CA ALA A 66 13.38 -7.94 -14.76
C ALA A 66 14.82 -8.15 -14.29
N LEU A 67 15.07 -9.09 -13.36
CA LEU A 67 16.41 -9.46 -12.92
C LEU A 67 17.26 -10.11 -14.02
N ARG A 68 16.63 -10.87 -14.93
CA ARG A 68 17.34 -11.56 -16.01
C ARG A 68 17.68 -10.65 -17.19
N GLN A 69 16.81 -9.72 -17.52
CA GLN A 69 16.91 -8.89 -18.74
C GLN A 69 17.33 -7.45 -18.44
N GLY A 70 16.93 -6.93 -17.28
CA GLY A 70 17.20 -5.55 -16.87
C GLY A 70 18.67 -5.30 -16.53
N ASN A 71 19.03 -4.05 -16.47
CA ASN A 71 20.33 -3.60 -16.00
C ASN A 71 20.37 -3.58 -14.45
N CYS A 72 19.32 -3.04 -13.83
CA CYS A 72 19.16 -2.98 -12.38
C CYS A 72 17.68 -3.14 -11.99
N LEU A 73 17.43 -3.87 -10.90
CA LEU A 73 16.12 -3.92 -10.24
C LEU A 73 16.26 -3.36 -8.83
N THR A 74 15.56 -2.27 -8.55
CA THR A 74 15.48 -1.65 -7.22
C THR A 74 14.08 -1.87 -6.65
N VAL A 75 13.99 -2.47 -5.47
CA VAL A 75 12.71 -2.71 -4.78
C VAL A 75 12.75 -2.05 -3.40
N THR A 76 11.79 -1.18 -3.11
CA THR A 76 11.61 -0.61 -1.77
C THR A 76 10.68 -1.48 -0.95
N LEU A 77 11.03 -1.71 0.30
CA LEU A 77 10.21 -2.43 1.27
C LEU A 77 10.13 -1.62 2.56
N LEU A 78 8.96 -1.55 3.14
CA LEU A 78 8.79 -0.97 4.47
C LEU A 78 9.12 -2.04 5.51
N GLY A 79 10.28 -1.93 6.14
CA GLY A 79 10.75 -2.91 7.11
C GLY A 79 11.77 -2.35 8.08
N ASP A 80 11.81 -2.92 9.27
CA ASP A 80 12.80 -2.64 10.29
C ASP A 80 13.28 -3.97 10.91
N GLU A 81 14.60 -4.14 10.98
CA GLU A 81 15.21 -5.32 11.59
C GLU A 81 15.18 -5.29 13.12
N SER A 82 14.97 -4.12 13.71
CA SER A 82 14.85 -3.97 15.17
C SER A 82 13.53 -4.53 15.71
N ASP A 83 12.46 -4.55 14.89
CA ASP A 83 11.19 -5.21 15.22
C ASP A 83 10.80 -6.27 14.19
N PRO A 84 11.42 -7.47 14.25
CA PRO A 84 11.16 -8.53 13.28
C PRO A 84 9.72 -9.09 13.34
N GLN A 85 9.00 -8.89 14.44
CA GLN A 85 7.61 -9.38 14.56
C GLN A 85 6.65 -8.49 13.78
N LEU A 86 6.77 -7.18 13.94
CA LEU A 86 5.96 -6.20 13.23
C LEU A 86 6.23 -6.24 11.72
N PHE A 87 7.50 -6.33 11.33
CA PHE A 87 7.92 -6.28 9.93
C PHE A 87 8.16 -7.66 9.30
N GLN A 88 7.64 -8.75 9.89
CA GLN A 88 7.88 -10.11 9.44
C GLN A 88 7.62 -10.31 7.94
N ASN A 89 6.54 -9.73 7.41
CA ASN A 89 6.19 -9.89 6.00
C ASN A 89 7.23 -9.22 5.08
N ALA A 90 7.63 -8.00 5.39
CA ALA A 90 8.64 -7.27 4.61
C ALA A 90 10.00 -7.98 4.65
N LEU A 91 10.41 -8.47 5.82
CA LEU A 91 11.66 -9.22 5.97
C LEU A 91 11.63 -10.55 5.18
N ARG A 92 10.50 -11.26 5.18
CA ARG A 92 10.31 -12.46 4.35
C ARG A 92 10.39 -12.13 2.85
N GLN A 93 9.78 -11.03 2.41
CA GLN A 93 9.87 -10.59 1.02
C GLN A 93 11.30 -10.22 0.64
N ARG A 94 12.01 -9.49 1.47
CA ARG A 94 13.44 -9.20 1.27
C ARG A 94 14.25 -10.48 1.06
N ASP A 95 14.08 -11.47 1.95
CA ASP A 95 14.82 -12.72 1.86
C ASP A 95 14.44 -13.55 0.63
N ARG A 96 13.20 -13.42 0.17
CA ARG A 96 12.73 -14.04 -1.07
C ARG A 96 13.37 -13.40 -2.29
N LEU A 97 13.42 -12.06 -2.34
CA LEU A 97 14.12 -11.32 -3.40
C LEU A 97 15.62 -11.64 -3.43
N LYS A 98 16.27 -11.75 -2.28
CA LYS A 98 17.68 -12.19 -2.20
C LYS A 98 17.89 -13.58 -2.80
N ARG A 99 16.99 -14.53 -2.49
CA ARG A 99 17.07 -15.87 -3.09
C ARG A 99 16.83 -15.84 -4.59
N MET A 100 15.88 -15.04 -5.05
CA MET A 100 15.61 -14.86 -6.48
C MET A 100 16.83 -14.29 -7.21
N ALA A 101 17.47 -13.26 -6.66
CA ALA A 101 18.70 -12.70 -7.21
C ALA A 101 19.84 -13.74 -7.26
N ALA A 102 19.99 -14.56 -6.22
CA ALA A 102 20.99 -15.62 -6.18
C ALA A 102 20.77 -16.69 -7.25
N LEU A 103 19.51 -17.06 -7.53
CA LEU A 103 19.16 -18.05 -8.56
C LEU A 103 19.51 -17.58 -9.97
N VAL A 104 19.50 -16.28 -10.22
CA VAL A 104 19.89 -15.70 -11.52
C VAL A 104 21.32 -15.16 -11.52
N HIS A 105 22.10 -15.42 -10.46
CA HIS A 105 23.47 -14.93 -10.27
C HIS A 105 23.60 -13.40 -10.28
N ALA A 106 22.55 -12.69 -9.94
CA ALA A 106 22.59 -11.22 -9.82
C ALA A 106 23.20 -10.79 -8.48
N ARG A 107 24.02 -9.72 -8.52
CA ARG A 107 24.52 -9.08 -7.31
C ARG A 107 23.34 -8.42 -6.58
N CYS A 108 23.21 -8.68 -5.28
CA CYS A 108 22.18 -8.11 -4.44
C CYS A 108 22.79 -7.29 -3.31
N GLU A 109 22.37 -6.03 -3.19
CA GLU A 109 22.74 -5.14 -2.11
C GLU A 109 21.47 -4.74 -1.34
N VAL A 110 21.58 -4.51 -0.06
CA VAL A 110 20.50 -4.02 0.80
C VAL A 110 20.96 -2.74 1.45
N GLU A 111 20.24 -1.66 1.19
CA GLU A 111 20.44 -0.37 1.82
C GLU A 111 19.28 -0.11 2.80
N THR A 112 19.61 0.23 4.04
CA THR A 112 18.62 0.64 5.03
C THR A 112 18.58 2.16 5.08
N LEU A 113 17.45 2.73 4.70
CA LEU A 113 17.21 4.16 4.78
C LEU A 113 16.74 4.51 6.19
N ALA A 114 17.51 5.29 6.91
CA ALA A 114 17.09 5.79 8.21
C ALA A 114 15.89 6.74 8.06
N GLY A 115 14.89 6.56 8.92
CA GLY A 115 13.75 7.47 9.01
C GLY A 115 14.24 8.89 9.38
N LYS A 116 13.81 9.89 8.59
CA LYS A 116 14.20 11.30 8.81
C LYS A 116 13.26 12.04 9.77
N ASN A 117 12.29 11.37 10.34
CA ASN A 117 11.26 12.03 11.11
C ASN A 117 11.66 12.13 12.60
N ASN A 118 12.22 13.26 12.98
CA ASN A 118 12.59 13.57 14.37
C ASN A 118 11.50 14.32 15.16
N GLY A 119 10.36 14.61 14.54
CA GLY A 119 9.24 15.31 15.16
C GLY A 119 8.29 14.39 15.93
N PRO A 120 7.11 14.92 16.31
CA PRO A 120 6.09 14.16 17.04
C PRO A 120 5.67 12.86 16.35
N LEU A 121 5.62 12.84 15.02
CA LEU A 121 5.28 11.64 14.26
C LEU A 121 6.40 10.59 14.31
N GLY A 122 7.66 11.00 14.29
CA GLY A 122 8.78 10.10 14.46
C GLY A 122 8.86 9.50 15.88
N TYR A 123 8.46 10.27 16.89
CA TYR A 123 8.27 9.72 18.23
C TYR A 123 7.16 8.66 18.23
N LEU A 124 6.00 8.97 17.65
CA LEU A 124 4.89 8.04 17.56
C LEU A 124 5.28 6.75 16.83
N GLU A 125 5.99 6.88 15.71
CA GLU A 125 6.48 5.73 14.93
C GLU A 125 7.32 4.78 15.79
N ARG A 126 8.23 5.31 16.60
CA ARG A 126 9.11 4.51 17.47
C ARG A 126 8.42 3.91 18.69
N CYS A 127 7.47 4.63 19.27
CA CYS A 127 6.88 4.30 20.58
C CYS A 127 5.45 3.76 20.48
N PHE A 128 4.89 3.57 19.29
CA PHE A 128 3.47 3.19 19.12
C PHE A 128 3.14 1.83 19.74
N PHE A 129 4.06 0.88 19.66
CA PHE A 129 3.87 -0.46 20.22
C PHE A 129 4.67 -0.71 21.51
N ASP A 130 5.73 0.05 21.75
CA ASP A 130 6.64 -0.13 22.89
C ASP A 130 6.56 0.98 23.92
N GLY A 131 5.49 1.72 23.98
CA GLY A 131 5.14 2.93 24.76
C GLY A 131 5.75 3.13 26.15
N GLU A 132 7.06 2.93 26.32
CA GLU A 132 7.74 3.02 27.59
C GLU A 132 7.96 4.47 28.06
N GLU A 133 8.06 5.42 27.12
CA GLU A 133 8.34 6.83 27.47
C GLU A 133 7.20 7.76 27.00
N PRO A 134 6.68 8.62 27.88
CA PRO A 134 5.69 9.61 27.48
C PRO A 134 6.30 10.71 26.60
N TRP A 135 5.50 11.28 25.69
CA TRP A 135 5.89 12.42 24.89
C TRP A 135 6.28 13.62 25.77
N GLN A 136 7.48 14.16 25.53
CA GLN A 136 8.04 15.29 26.29
C GLN A 136 7.88 16.65 25.59
N GLY A 137 7.28 16.69 24.39
CA GLY A 137 7.10 17.91 23.62
C GLY A 137 5.93 18.76 24.09
N GLU A 138 5.93 20.05 23.73
CA GLU A 138 4.87 21.01 24.12
C GLU A 138 3.52 20.68 23.48
N GLU A 139 3.48 20.23 22.24
CA GLU A 139 2.24 19.86 21.55
C GLU A 139 2.13 18.34 21.35
N PRO A 140 1.01 17.73 21.73
CA PRO A 140 0.82 16.29 21.49
C PRO A 140 0.66 16.00 20.00
N PRO A 141 1.30 14.93 19.49
CA PRO A 141 1.19 14.53 18.08
C PRO A 141 -0.20 14.04 17.72
N ILE A 142 -0.99 13.62 18.72
CA ILE A 142 -2.34 13.09 18.58
C ILE A 142 -3.29 13.82 19.49
N ARG A 143 -4.49 14.11 18.97
CA ARG A 143 -5.61 14.61 19.76
C ARG A 143 -6.74 13.59 19.69
N LEU A 144 -7.22 13.16 20.84
CA LEU A 144 -8.39 12.31 20.96
C LEU A 144 -9.63 13.18 21.27
N TYR A 145 -10.69 12.94 20.52
CA TYR A 145 -11.97 13.58 20.74
C TYR A 145 -13.07 12.53 20.79
N GLN A 146 -13.95 12.61 21.78
CA GLN A 146 -15.12 11.77 21.90
C GLN A 146 -16.37 12.61 21.67
N ALA A 147 -17.16 12.26 20.69
CA ALA A 147 -18.44 12.88 20.40
C ALA A 147 -19.59 12.06 20.98
N GLU A 148 -20.74 12.70 21.20
CA GLU A 148 -21.95 12.02 21.66
C GLU A 148 -22.63 11.21 20.54
N THR A 149 -22.51 11.68 19.29
CA THR A 149 -23.12 11.07 18.11
C THR A 149 -22.17 11.07 16.93
N ALA A 150 -22.40 10.16 15.97
CA ALA A 150 -21.64 10.13 14.71
C ALA A 150 -21.76 11.45 13.92
N PHE A 151 -22.90 12.15 14.04
CA PHE A 151 -23.08 13.45 13.40
C PHE A 151 -22.22 14.53 14.06
N SER A 152 -22.21 14.60 15.41
CA SER A 152 -21.33 15.52 16.15
C SER A 152 -19.85 15.24 15.89
N GLU A 153 -19.49 13.98 15.68
CA GLU A 153 -18.12 13.60 15.28
C GLU A 153 -17.78 14.15 13.89
N ALA A 154 -18.68 14.00 12.91
CA ALA A 154 -18.51 14.56 11.57
C ALA A 154 -18.40 16.10 11.60
N GLU A 155 -19.18 16.79 12.46
CA GLU A 155 -19.08 18.25 12.65
C GLU A 155 -17.74 18.66 13.23
N TYR A 156 -17.24 17.91 14.21
CA TYR A 156 -15.92 18.16 14.78
C TYR A 156 -14.80 17.96 13.74
N VAL A 157 -14.88 16.90 12.95
CA VAL A 157 -13.95 16.65 11.84
C VAL A 157 -13.96 17.83 10.86
N SER A 158 -15.14 18.30 10.47
CA SER A 158 -15.29 19.48 9.60
C SER A 158 -14.62 20.72 10.20
N ALA A 159 -14.85 20.99 11.49
CA ALA A 159 -14.21 22.10 12.18
C ALA A 159 -12.68 21.99 12.20
N CYS A 160 -12.15 20.79 12.40
CA CYS A 160 -10.70 20.51 12.34
C CYS A 160 -10.14 20.75 10.93
N VAL A 161 -10.78 20.23 9.90
CA VAL A 161 -10.37 20.43 8.50
C VAL A 161 -10.33 21.91 8.14
N ARG A 162 -11.39 22.66 8.50
CA ARG A 162 -11.44 24.12 8.26
C ARG A 162 -10.35 24.86 9.02
N ARG A 163 -10.04 24.45 10.24
CA ARG A 163 -8.94 25.04 11.03
C ARG A 163 -7.60 24.84 10.34
N LEU A 164 -7.30 23.62 9.90
CA LEU A 164 -6.07 23.30 9.17
C LEU A 164 -5.94 24.11 7.87
N ALA A 165 -7.04 24.24 7.12
CA ALA A 165 -7.06 25.04 5.89
C ALA A 165 -6.80 26.53 6.17
N ARG A 166 -7.36 27.09 7.26
CA ARG A 166 -7.08 28.48 7.70
C ARG A 166 -5.62 28.68 8.15
N GLN A 167 -4.96 27.61 8.60
CA GLN A 167 -3.54 27.61 8.96
C GLN A 167 -2.62 27.44 7.74
N GLY A 168 -3.18 27.34 6.53
CA GLY A 168 -2.44 27.25 5.29
C GLY A 168 -2.27 25.83 4.72
N CYS A 169 -2.83 24.79 5.34
CA CYS A 169 -2.85 23.46 4.76
C CYS A 169 -3.72 23.46 3.50
N ARG A 170 -3.23 22.85 2.43
CA ARG A 170 -4.04 22.68 1.22
C ARG A 170 -5.06 21.57 1.44
N TRP A 171 -6.26 21.70 0.89
CA TRP A 171 -7.31 20.69 1.00
C TRP A 171 -6.83 19.30 0.64
N ARG A 172 -6.03 19.17 -0.41
CA ARG A 172 -5.48 17.89 -0.88
C ARG A 172 -4.45 17.25 0.05
N ASP A 173 -3.94 18.00 1.02
CA ASP A 173 -2.96 17.50 2.00
C ASP A 173 -3.64 17.08 3.31
N ILE A 174 -4.97 17.16 3.39
CA ILE A 174 -5.77 16.77 4.55
C ILE A 174 -6.53 15.48 4.22
N GLY A 175 -6.20 14.41 4.91
CA GLY A 175 -6.90 13.13 4.80
C GLY A 175 -7.89 12.93 5.94
N VAL A 176 -9.09 12.44 5.62
CA VAL A 176 -10.08 11.97 6.59
C VAL A 176 -10.34 10.50 6.33
N ALA A 177 -10.16 9.67 7.34
CA ALA A 177 -10.36 8.24 7.24
C ALA A 177 -11.42 7.77 8.25
N ALA A 178 -12.30 6.89 7.83
CA ALA A 178 -13.27 6.25 8.69
C ALA A 178 -13.27 4.73 8.47
N ARG A 179 -13.43 3.97 9.54
CA ARG A 179 -13.47 2.51 9.47
C ARG A 179 -14.72 1.99 8.74
N ASN A 180 -15.84 2.71 8.86
CA ASN A 180 -17.11 2.36 8.22
C ASN A 180 -17.61 3.55 7.41
N MET A 181 -17.25 3.59 6.13
CA MET A 181 -17.66 4.64 5.20
C MET A 181 -19.15 4.57 4.83
N GLU A 182 -19.82 3.43 4.99
CA GLU A 182 -21.27 3.33 4.76
C GLU A 182 -22.06 4.19 5.77
N VAL A 183 -21.57 4.27 7.01
CA VAL A 183 -22.18 5.09 8.07
C VAL A 183 -21.67 6.53 8.02
N TYR A 184 -20.36 6.72 7.95
CA TYR A 184 -19.76 8.06 8.05
C TYR A 184 -19.76 8.83 6.73
N GLY A 185 -19.73 8.15 5.58
CA GLY A 185 -19.68 8.80 4.27
C GLY A 185 -20.82 9.81 4.06
N PRO A 186 -22.10 9.42 4.21
CA PRO A 186 -23.21 10.36 4.07
C PRO A 186 -23.18 11.52 5.07
N LEU A 187 -22.74 11.28 6.31
CA LEU A 187 -22.64 12.32 7.34
C LEU A 187 -21.54 13.34 7.01
N LEU A 188 -20.36 12.84 6.64
CA LEU A 188 -19.23 13.68 6.24
C LEU A 188 -19.57 14.48 4.97
N GLU A 189 -20.21 13.85 3.98
CA GLU A 189 -20.64 14.53 2.76
C GLU A 189 -21.61 15.68 3.05
N ALA A 190 -22.62 15.44 3.90
CA ALA A 190 -23.60 16.46 4.28
C ALA A 190 -22.95 17.63 5.02
N VAL A 191 -22.07 17.34 5.98
CA VAL A 191 -21.41 18.37 6.78
C VAL A 191 -20.37 19.14 5.95
N PHE A 192 -19.58 18.45 5.12
CA PHE A 192 -18.57 19.09 4.26
C PHE A 192 -19.22 19.99 3.21
N ARG A 193 -20.34 19.55 2.60
CA ARG A 193 -21.11 20.36 1.67
C ARG A 193 -21.67 21.62 2.36
N ARG A 194 -22.24 21.48 3.54
CA ARG A 194 -22.72 22.61 4.36
C ARG A 194 -21.61 23.62 4.65
N ASP A 195 -20.42 23.13 4.97
CA ASP A 195 -19.32 23.94 5.43
C ASP A 195 -18.36 24.38 4.30
N GLY A 196 -18.71 24.07 3.04
CA GLY A 196 -17.95 24.47 1.85
C GLY A 196 -16.57 23.79 1.73
N ILE A 197 -16.42 22.57 2.26
CA ILE A 197 -15.19 21.78 2.16
C ILE A 197 -15.25 20.95 0.88
N PRO A 198 -14.30 21.13 -0.07
CA PRO A 198 -14.21 20.27 -1.23
C PRO A 198 -13.69 18.88 -0.81
N ALA A 199 -14.51 17.85 -0.99
CA ALA A 199 -14.13 16.45 -0.73
C ALA A 199 -14.14 15.66 -2.04
N TYR A 200 -13.19 14.72 -2.21
CA TYR A 200 -13.02 13.88 -3.39
C TYR A 200 -13.01 12.42 -2.98
#